data_44fbad9f169dca8391e631061c99726d
#
_entry.id   44fbad9f169dca8391e631061c99726d
#
_cell.length_a   1.000
_cell.length_b   1.000
_cell.length_c   1.000
_cell.angle_alpha   90.00
_cell.angle_beta   90.00
_cell.angle_gamma   90.00
#
_symmetry.space_group_name_H-M   'P 1'
#
loop_
_entity.id
_entity.type
_entity.pdbx_description
1 polymer ?
#
loop_
_entity_poly.entity_id
_entity_poly.type
_entity_poly.pdbx_seq_one_letter_code
_entity_poly.pdbx_strand_id
1 'polypeptide(L)'
;LDSVAPDYVTVNVLDDPEIREGIKVYGNWPTIPQLYIDGELMGGCDIVLNMLNSGELHQTLGLEAPDRTPPEITVTPAAAEKIQEAMDGHEGISLHFAVDANWDAQFNLAPAAGGEIAAESNGINVLMDIATAQRARGATIDWVSTMQGEGLAIDLPEAPAPVKQMTVQELAERLKAGDVTLVDVRAD
;
A
#
# COMPACT_ATOMS: atom_id res chain seq x y z
N LEU A 1 0.03 -1.23 11.87
CA LEU A 1 0.71 -2.05 12.89
C LEU A 1 0.32 -3.53 12.81
N ASP A 2 -0.92 -3.86 12.50
CA ASP A 2 -1.42 -5.26 12.44
C ASP A 2 -0.55 -6.20 11.59
N SER A 3 0.12 -5.67 10.57
CA SER A 3 1.01 -6.48 9.70
C SER A 3 2.41 -6.71 10.28
N VAL A 4 2.76 -6.01 11.37
CA VAL A 4 4.14 -6.02 11.90
C VAL A 4 4.18 -6.48 13.35
N ALA A 5 3.26 -6.01 14.18
CA ALA A 5 3.23 -6.30 15.60
C ALA A 5 1.88 -6.94 15.98
N PRO A 6 1.86 -8.23 16.32
CA PRO A 6 0.63 -8.93 16.67
C PRO A 6 0.03 -8.45 18.00
N ASP A 7 0.87 -7.95 18.91
CA ASP A 7 0.47 -7.52 20.25
C ASP A 7 0.80 -6.05 20.48
N TYR A 8 -0.21 -5.18 20.36
CA TYR A 8 -0.10 -3.78 20.75
C TYR A 8 -1.42 -3.30 21.38
N VAL A 9 -1.34 -2.25 22.18
CA VAL A 9 -2.51 -1.66 22.84
C VAL A 9 -2.88 -0.37 22.13
N THR A 10 -4.16 -0.19 21.84
CA THR A 10 -4.71 1.04 21.32
C THR A 10 -5.45 1.81 22.40
N VAL A 11 -5.27 3.13 22.44
CA VAL A 11 -6.02 4.03 23.32
C VAL A 11 -6.81 4.99 22.44
N ASN A 12 -8.13 4.93 22.53
CA ASN A 12 -9.00 5.89 21.83
C ASN A 12 -9.05 7.22 22.60
N VAL A 13 -8.21 8.13 22.19
CA VAL A 13 -8.10 9.46 22.82
C VAL A 13 -9.27 10.39 22.47
N LEU A 14 -10.21 9.98 21.62
CA LEU A 14 -11.41 10.76 21.31
C LEU A 14 -12.46 10.62 22.42
N ASP A 15 -12.41 9.52 23.17
CA ASP A 15 -13.36 9.25 24.26
C ASP A 15 -13.00 9.99 25.56
N ASP A 16 -11.75 10.47 25.68
CA ASP A 16 -11.26 11.15 26.87
C ASP A 16 -10.40 12.39 26.50
N PRO A 17 -10.96 13.60 26.65
CA PRO A 17 -10.26 14.85 26.36
C PRO A 17 -9.02 15.08 27.23
N GLU A 18 -9.00 14.59 28.48
CA GLU A 18 -7.85 14.76 29.37
C GLU A 18 -6.68 13.89 28.89
N ILE A 19 -6.94 12.65 28.51
CA ILE A 19 -5.93 11.79 27.90
C ILE A 19 -5.44 12.40 26.59
N ARG A 20 -6.35 12.91 25.76
CA ARG A 20 -6.00 13.53 24.48
C ARG A 20 -5.04 14.71 24.62
N GLU A 21 -5.30 15.61 25.55
CA GLU A 21 -4.41 16.76 25.78
C GLU A 21 -3.16 16.34 26.56
N GLY A 22 -3.31 15.45 27.54
CA GLY A 22 -2.20 14.94 28.34
C GLY A 22 -1.13 14.24 27.51
N ILE A 23 -1.50 13.42 26.53
CA ILE A 23 -0.53 12.69 25.68
C ILE A 23 0.26 13.64 24.76
N LYS A 24 -0.33 14.74 24.31
CA LYS A 24 0.37 15.77 23.53
C LYS A 24 1.45 16.46 24.36
N VAL A 25 1.13 16.74 25.62
CA VAL A 25 2.07 17.34 26.57
C VAL A 25 3.16 16.35 26.94
N TYR A 26 2.80 15.09 27.24
CA TYR A 26 3.74 14.04 27.61
C TYR A 26 4.79 13.79 26.50
N GLY A 27 4.35 13.64 25.26
CA GLY A 27 5.22 13.41 24.12
C GLY A 27 5.87 14.68 23.56
N ASN A 28 5.48 15.87 24.07
CA ASN A 28 5.81 17.15 23.44
C ASN A 28 5.52 17.14 21.92
N TRP A 29 4.39 16.53 21.53
CA TRP A 29 3.99 16.33 20.15
C TRP A 29 2.53 16.73 19.93
N PRO A 30 2.23 17.70 19.06
CA PRO A 30 0.90 18.35 19.02
C PRO A 30 -0.17 17.52 18.31
N THR A 31 0.21 16.54 17.53
CA THR A 31 -0.71 15.80 16.65
C THR A 31 -0.94 14.37 17.12
N ILE A 32 -2.04 13.77 16.67
CA ILE A 32 -2.46 12.39 16.88
C ILE A 32 -2.71 11.79 15.48
N PRO A 33 -2.44 10.50 15.24
CA PRO A 33 -2.01 9.47 16.20
C PRO A 33 -0.54 9.59 16.64
N GLN A 34 -0.19 8.90 17.74
CA GLN A 34 1.16 8.81 18.28
C GLN A 34 1.47 7.35 18.58
N LEU A 35 2.66 6.88 18.17
CA LEU A 35 3.17 5.55 18.52
C LEU A 35 4.22 5.67 19.62
N TYR A 36 4.06 4.86 20.64
CA TYR A 36 5.03 4.69 21.73
C TYR A 36 5.54 3.25 21.74
N ILE A 37 6.85 3.07 21.89
CA ILE A 37 7.50 1.79 22.09
C ILE A 37 8.33 1.90 23.37
N ASP A 38 8.12 1.02 24.33
CA ASP A 38 8.80 1.04 25.64
C ASP A 38 8.72 2.40 26.37
N GLY A 39 7.64 3.15 26.16
CA GLY A 39 7.40 4.45 26.76
C GLY A 39 8.04 5.64 26.02
N GLU A 40 8.78 5.40 24.95
CA GLU A 40 9.36 6.43 24.09
C GLU A 40 8.48 6.74 22.89
N LEU A 41 8.31 8.02 22.55
CA LEU A 41 7.55 8.46 21.39
C LEU A 41 8.35 8.20 20.12
N MET A 42 7.83 7.34 19.26
CA MET A 42 8.40 7.10 17.92
C MET A 42 7.98 8.18 16.92
N GLY A 43 6.77 8.70 17.03
CA GLY A 43 6.24 9.76 16.17
C GLY A 43 4.78 9.59 15.80
N GLY A 44 4.35 10.39 14.84
CA GLY A 44 3.02 10.31 14.23
C GLY A 44 2.99 9.35 13.03
N CYS A 45 1.88 9.36 12.29
CA CYS A 45 1.61 8.44 11.18
C CYS A 45 2.73 8.42 10.13
N ASP A 46 3.16 9.59 9.66
CA ASP A 46 4.14 9.69 8.57
C ASP A 46 5.51 9.14 8.99
N ILE A 47 5.94 9.42 10.23
CA ILE A 47 7.21 8.92 10.77
C ILE A 47 7.16 7.41 10.89
N VAL A 48 6.06 6.86 11.44
CA VAL A 48 5.88 5.41 11.59
C VAL A 48 5.84 4.69 10.25
N LEU A 49 5.21 5.28 9.23
CA LEU A 49 5.22 4.73 7.87
C LEU A 49 6.64 4.75 7.26
N ASN A 50 7.40 5.83 7.48
CA ASN A 50 8.79 5.87 7.04
C ASN A 50 9.66 4.83 7.77
N MET A 51 9.49 4.66 9.08
CA MET A 51 10.17 3.62 9.85
C MET A 51 9.80 2.21 9.35
N LEU A 52 8.53 1.99 9.00
CA LEU A 52 8.08 0.73 8.41
C LEU A 52 8.77 0.48 7.07
N ASN A 53 8.72 1.45 6.16
CA ASN A 53 9.29 1.35 4.82
C ASN A 53 10.83 1.27 4.82
N SER A 54 11.50 1.90 5.77
CA SER A 54 12.96 1.79 5.95
C SER A 54 13.40 0.47 6.61
N GLY A 55 12.49 -0.23 7.26
CA GLY A 55 12.79 -1.41 8.10
C GLY A 55 13.20 -1.05 9.54
N GLU A 56 13.30 0.23 9.87
CA GLU A 56 13.66 0.70 11.22
C GLU A 56 12.66 0.27 12.28
N LEU A 57 11.35 0.26 11.93
CA LEU A 57 10.31 -0.22 12.84
C LEU A 57 10.51 -1.69 13.22
N HIS A 58 10.88 -2.54 12.26
CA HIS A 58 11.18 -3.95 12.51
C HIS A 58 12.39 -4.08 13.45
N GLN A 59 13.44 -3.31 13.20
CA GLN A 59 14.63 -3.30 14.05
C GLN A 59 14.31 -2.86 15.47
N THR A 60 13.53 -1.78 15.63
CA THR A 60 13.12 -1.24 16.93
C THR A 60 12.29 -2.25 17.72
N LEU A 61 11.44 -3.03 17.03
CA LEU A 61 10.63 -4.10 17.64
C LEU A 61 11.38 -5.43 17.82
N GLY A 62 12.66 -5.51 17.40
CA GLY A 62 13.44 -6.76 17.46
C GLY A 62 12.95 -7.84 16.51
N LEU A 63 12.25 -7.46 15.44
CA LEU A 63 11.72 -8.36 14.42
C LEU A 63 12.72 -8.55 13.28
N GLU A 64 12.51 -9.61 12.50
CA GLU A 64 13.28 -9.84 11.28
C GLU A 64 13.08 -8.67 10.29
N ALA A 65 14.17 -8.27 9.63
CA ALA A 65 14.13 -7.20 8.64
C ALA A 65 13.18 -7.57 7.48
N PRO A 66 12.33 -6.65 7.03
CA PRO A 66 11.43 -6.93 5.93
C PRO A 66 12.20 -7.11 4.62
N ASP A 67 11.68 -7.95 3.73
CA ASP A 67 12.20 -8.06 2.36
C ASP A 67 11.97 -6.74 1.62
N ARG A 68 13.06 -6.10 1.26
CA ARG A 68 13.09 -4.83 0.54
C ARG A 68 13.67 -4.96 -0.86
N THR A 69 13.72 -6.18 -1.37
CA THR A 69 14.17 -6.44 -2.74
C THR A 69 13.24 -5.74 -3.73
N PRO A 70 13.76 -4.87 -4.61
CA PRO A 70 12.94 -4.25 -5.64
C PRO A 70 12.27 -5.33 -6.50
N PRO A 71 10.97 -5.21 -6.78
CA PRO A 71 10.30 -6.15 -7.67
C PRO A 71 10.77 -5.95 -9.12
N GLU A 72 10.77 -7.02 -9.91
CA GLU A 72 10.86 -6.88 -11.35
C GLU A 72 9.54 -6.31 -11.86
N ILE A 73 9.60 -5.11 -12.45
CA ILE A 73 8.47 -4.46 -13.11
C ILE A 73 8.84 -4.11 -14.55
N THR A 74 7.86 -4.04 -15.40
CA THR A 74 8.02 -3.61 -16.80
C THR A 74 7.24 -2.33 -17.03
N VAL A 75 7.91 -1.23 -17.30
CA VAL A 75 7.29 -0.02 -17.86
C VAL A 75 7.48 -0.07 -19.36
N THR A 76 6.41 -0.10 -20.15
CA THR A 76 6.56 -0.12 -21.61
C THR A 76 7.17 1.18 -22.13
N PRO A 77 7.83 1.18 -23.30
CA PRO A 77 8.37 2.41 -23.87
C PRO A 77 7.32 3.52 -24.04
N ALA A 78 6.09 3.15 -24.42
CA ALA A 78 4.99 4.12 -24.54
C ALA A 78 4.61 4.75 -23.21
N ALA A 79 4.53 3.94 -22.15
CA ALA A 79 4.27 4.43 -20.80
C ALA A 79 5.43 5.29 -20.29
N ALA A 80 6.69 4.87 -20.52
CA ALA A 80 7.87 5.61 -20.10
C ALA A 80 7.92 7.02 -20.72
N GLU A 81 7.62 7.14 -22.03
CA GLU A 81 7.55 8.42 -22.72
C GLU A 81 6.50 9.35 -22.07
N LYS A 82 5.30 8.84 -21.81
CA LYS A 82 4.21 9.63 -21.21
C LYS A 82 4.49 10.02 -19.75
N ILE A 83 5.11 9.14 -18.99
CA ILE A 83 5.53 9.42 -17.62
C ILE A 83 6.63 10.49 -17.62
N GLN A 84 7.62 10.40 -18.52
CA GLN A 84 8.67 11.42 -18.66
C GLN A 84 8.09 12.77 -19.07
N GLU A 85 7.17 12.82 -20.05
CA GLU A 85 6.46 14.04 -20.42
C GLU A 85 5.73 14.67 -19.23
N ALA A 86 5.07 13.85 -18.39
CA ALA A 86 4.36 14.33 -17.21
C ALA A 86 5.29 14.82 -16.08
N MET A 87 6.50 14.31 -16.04
CA MET A 87 7.54 14.72 -15.07
C MET A 87 8.38 15.90 -15.57
N ASP A 88 8.32 16.23 -16.86
CA ASP A 88 9.13 17.29 -17.47
C ASP A 88 8.80 18.65 -16.85
N GLY A 89 9.83 19.40 -16.49
CA GLY A 89 9.69 20.69 -15.80
C GLY A 89 9.43 20.60 -14.29
N HIS A 90 9.37 19.40 -13.71
CA HIS A 90 9.16 19.16 -12.28
C HIS A 90 10.38 18.48 -11.65
N GLU A 91 11.39 19.29 -11.25
CA GLU A 91 12.58 18.74 -10.59
C GLU A 91 12.25 18.08 -9.24
N GLY A 92 12.84 16.91 -8.98
CA GLY A 92 12.70 16.18 -7.73
C GLY A 92 11.38 15.39 -7.56
N ILE A 93 10.57 15.31 -8.61
CA ILE A 93 9.36 14.48 -8.63
C ILE A 93 9.70 13.07 -9.13
N SER A 94 9.11 12.08 -8.51
CA SER A 94 9.21 10.67 -8.87
C SER A 94 7.83 10.07 -9.08
N LEU A 95 7.75 8.98 -9.82
CA LEU A 95 6.53 8.19 -9.95
C LEU A 95 6.37 7.30 -8.73
N HIS A 96 5.30 7.51 -7.97
CA HIS A 96 4.90 6.64 -6.88
C HIS A 96 3.84 5.66 -7.37
N PHE A 97 4.03 4.41 -7.05
CA PHE A 97 3.13 3.31 -7.36
C PHE A 97 2.61 2.70 -6.06
N ALA A 98 1.33 2.55 -5.93
CA ALA A 98 0.69 1.94 -4.77
C ALA A 98 -0.30 0.86 -5.22
N VAL A 99 -0.25 -0.29 -4.56
CA VAL A 99 -1.22 -1.40 -4.72
C VAL A 99 -1.78 -1.74 -3.35
N ASP A 100 -3.05 -1.49 -3.16
CA ASP A 100 -3.71 -1.72 -1.87
C ASP A 100 -4.02 -3.21 -1.61
N ALA A 101 -4.67 -3.51 -0.47
CA ALA A 101 -5.03 -4.86 -0.09
C ALA A 101 -6.12 -5.49 -1.00
N ASN A 102 -6.85 -4.67 -1.74
CA ASN A 102 -7.86 -5.12 -2.72
C ASN A 102 -7.26 -5.29 -4.12
N TRP A 103 -5.95 -5.06 -4.28
CA TRP A 103 -5.23 -5.04 -5.54
C TRP A 103 -5.61 -3.87 -6.45
N ASP A 104 -6.18 -2.81 -5.86
CA ASP A 104 -6.41 -1.57 -6.58
C ASP A 104 -5.09 -0.81 -6.70
N ALA A 105 -4.72 -0.49 -7.94
CA ALA A 105 -3.45 0.14 -8.27
C ALA A 105 -3.61 1.63 -8.55
N GLN A 106 -2.71 2.45 -8.02
CA GLN A 106 -2.72 3.90 -8.15
C GLN A 106 -1.33 4.44 -8.46
N PHE A 107 -1.29 5.50 -9.25
CA PHE A 107 -0.07 6.27 -9.51
C PHE A 107 -0.21 7.69 -8.98
N ASN A 108 0.91 8.20 -8.47
CA ASN A 108 1.02 9.60 -8.06
C ASN A 108 2.40 10.14 -8.42
N LEU A 109 2.47 11.41 -8.80
CA LEU A 109 3.73 12.14 -9.00
C LEU A 109 3.97 13.02 -7.78
N ALA A 110 5.03 12.72 -7.03
CA ALA A 110 5.37 13.43 -5.79
C ALA A 110 6.88 13.37 -5.54
N PRO A 111 7.43 14.25 -4.69
CA PRO A 111 8.79 14.07 -4.18
C PRO A 111 8.94 12.76 -3.41
N ALA A 112 10.12 12.15 -3.46
CA ALA A 112 10.42 10.98 -2.64
C ALA A 112 10.31 11.33 -1.14
N ALA A 113 9.60 10.52 -0.38
CA ALA A 113 9.43 10.70 1.07
C ALA A 113 10.59 10.10 1.89
N GLY A 114 11.38 9.23 1.26
CA GLY A 114 12.46 8.47 1.88
C GLY A 114 11.99 7.12 2.43
N GLY A 115 12.88 6.14 2.37
CA GLY A 115 12.57 4.78 2.81
C GLY A 115 11.76 3.94 1.82
N GLU A 116 11.39 4.47 0.66
CA GLU A 116 10.69 3.71 -0.37
C GLU A 116 11.62 2.70 -1.07
N ILE A 117 11.03 1.70 -1.69
CA ILE A 117 11.70 0.77 -2.58
C ILE A 117 11.62 1.36 -3.99
N ALA A 118 12.76 1.44 -4.69
CA ALA A 118 12.85 1.94 -6.05
C ALA A 118 13.06 0.78 -7.02
N ALA A 119 12.19 0.64 -8.00
CA ALA A 119 12.37 -0.26 -9.14
C ALA A 119 12.58 0.57 -10.41
N GLU A 120 13.58 0.24 -11.20
CA GLU A 120 13.89 0.95 -12.44
C GLU A 120 13.46 0.13 -13.66
N SER A 121 12.76 0.77 -14.58
CA SER A 121 12.39 0.17 -15.86
C SER A 121 12.27 1.27 -16.94
N ASN A 122 12.95 1.08 -18.08
CA ASN A 122 12.98 2.02 -19.21
C ASN A 122 13.30 3.47 -18.81
N GLY A 123 14.23 3.67 -17.86
CA GLY A 123 14.66 4.99 -17.39
C GLY A 123 13.67 5.66 -16.43
N ILE A 124 12.60 4.98 -16.02
CA ILE A 124 11.67 5.44 -15.00
C ILE A 124 12.00 4.78 -13.67
N ASN A 125 12.19 5.60 -12.64
CA ASN A 125 12.24 5.15 -11.26
C ASN A 125 10.82 5.14 -10.68
N VAL A 126 10.34 3.96 -10.32
CA VAL A 126 9.04 3.75 -9.70
C VAL A 126 9.25 3.51 -8.21
N LEU A 127 8.76 4.43 -7.39
CA LEU A 127 8.87 4.36 -5.93
C LEU A 127 7.63 3.69 -5.34
N MET A 128 7.82 2.84 -4.35
CA MET A 128 6.72 2.11 -3.72
C MET A 128 7.04 1.73 -2.28
N ASP A 129 6.01 1.47 -1.49
CA ASP A 129 6.15 0.89 -0.17
C ASP A 129 6.42 -0.62 -0.23
N ILE A 130 6.75 -1.22 0.92
CA ILE A 130 7.05 -2.64 1.02
C ILE A 130 5.86 -3.50 0.59
N ALA A 131 4.64 -3.13 0.98
CA ALA A 131 3.44 -3.92 0.67
C ALA A 131 3.15 -3.90 -0.83
N THR A 132 3.33 -2.75 -1.47
CA THR A 132 3.23 -2.62 -2.93
C THR A 132 4.32 -3.40 -3.63
N ALA A 133 5.59 -3.33 -3.17
CA ALA A 133 6.69 -4.06 -3.77
C ALA A 133 6.45 -5.58 -3.81
N GLN A 134 5.82 -6.13 -2.77
CA GLN A 134 5.44 -7.54 -2.73
C GLN A 134 4.36 -7.89 -3.75
N ARG A 135 3.37 -6.99 -3.97
CA ARG A 135 2.26 -7.20 -4.90
C ARG A 135 2.60 -6.86 -6.36
N ALA A 136 3.63 -6.03 -6.56
CA ALA A 136 4.05 -5.53 -7.88
C ALA A 136 5.00 -6.48 -8.62
N ARG A 137 5.26 -7.68 -8.11
CA ARG A 137 6.16 -8.63 -8.76
C ARG A 137 5.64 -9.02 -10.13
N GLY A 138 6.45 -8.82 -11.16
CA GLY A 138 6.09 -9.07 -12.55
C GLY A 138 5.09 -8.07 -13.14
N ALA A 139 4.76 -6.99 -12.44
CA ALA A 139 3.81 -5.99 -12.92
C ALA A 139 4.24 -5.37 -14.23
N THR A 140 3.26 -5.11 -15.11
CA THR A 140 3.47 -4.38 -16.35
C THR A 140 2.67 -3.08 -16.32
N ILE A 141 3.36 -1.96 -16.56
CA ILE A 141 2.77 -0.62 -16.66
C ILE A 141 2.82 -0.23 -18.14
N ASP A 142 1.66 -0.05 -18.75
CA ASP A 142 1.53 0.27 -20.17
C ASP A 142 0.71 1.54 -20.39
N TRP A 143 0.87 2.17 -21.54
CA TRP A 143 0.03 3.28 -21.97
C TRP A 143 -0.94 2.80 -23.01
N VAL A 144 -2.22 2.90 -22.70
CA VAL A 144 -3.29 2.40 -23.58
C VAL A 144 -4.24 3.49 -23.98
N SER A 145 -4.72 3.41 -25.21
CA SER A 145 -5.81 4.25 -25.72
C SER A 145 -7.08 3.42 -25.77
N THR A 146 -8.11 3.84 -25.06
CA THR A 146 -9.42 3.18 -24.99
C THR A 146 -10.52 4.11 -25.46
N MET A 147 -11.73 3.60 -25.63
CA MET A 147 -12.90 4.42 -25.95
C MET A 147 -13.26 5.43 -24.85
N GLN A 148 -12.72 5.27 -23.65
CA GLN A 148 -12.94 6.17 -22.51
C GLN A 148 -11.82 7.21 -22.35
N GLY A 149 -10.75 7.11 -23.15
CA GLY A 149 -9.59 8.00 -23.11
C GLY A 149 -8.27 7.23 -23.11
N GLU A 150 -7.19 7.98 -22.98
CA GLU A 150 -5.84 7.43 -22.86
C GLU A 150 -5.41 7.46 -21.40
N GLY A 151 -4.60 6.46 -21.00
CA GLY A 151 -4.13 6.38 -19.64
C GLY A 151 -3.17 5.21 -19.40
N LEU A 152 -2.60 5.19 -18.19
CA LEU A 152 -1.80 4.07 -17.73
C LEU A 152 -2.70 2.87 -17.42
N ALA A 153 -2.35 1.74 -17.98
CA ALA A 153 -2.93 0.43 -17.67
C ALA A 153 -1.90 -0.38 -16.87
N ILE A 154 -2.39 -1.18 -15.94
CA ILE A 154 -1.56 -1.99 -15.09
C ILE A 154 -2.01 -3.44 -15.19
N ASP A 155 -1.07 -4.32 -15.42
CA ASP A 155 -1.24 -5.76 -15.26
C ASP A 155 -0.49 -6.21 -14.01
N LEU A 156 -1.19 -6.87 -13.10
CA LEU A 156 -0.66 -7.43 -11.85
C LEU A 156 -0.82 -8.95 -11.91
N PRO A 157 0.18 -9.69 -12.37
CA PRO A 157 0.05 -11.13 -12.61
C PRO A 157 -0.19 -11.96 -11.35
N GLU A 158 0.22 -11.45 -10.19
CA GLU A 158 -0.02 -12.11 -8.90
C GLU A 158 -1.36 -11.74 -8.25
N ALA A 159 -2.13 -10.82 -8.87
CA ALA A 159 -3.45 -10.49 -8.36
C ALA A 159 -4.38 -11.71 -8.35
N PRO A 160 -5.14 -11.93 -7.28
CA PRO A 160 -6.09 -13.03 -7.24
C PRO A 160 -7.11 -12.88 -8.37
N ALA A 161 -7.50 -14.01 -8.96
CA ALA A 161 -8.51 -13.97 -9.98
C ALA A 161 -9.79 -13.29 -9.46
N PRO A 162 -10.42 -12.43 -10.27
CA PRO A 162 -11.62 -11.72 -9.83
C PRO A 162 -12.70 -12.72 -9.42
N VAL A 163 -13.32 -12.47 -8.27
CA VAL A 163 -14.40 -13.32 -7.76
C VAL A 163 -15.55 -13.28 -8.75
N LYS A 164 -15.91 -14.44 -9.31
CA LYS A 164 -17.07 -14.54 -10.20
C LYS A 164 -18.33 -14.27 -9.40
N GLN A 165 -19.01 -13.21 -9.75
CA GLN A 165 -20.35 -12.97 -9.24
C GLN A 165 -21.33 -13.93 -9.93
N MET A 166 -22.27 -14.48 -9.18
CA MET A 166 -23.33 -15.29 -9.70
C MET A 166 -24.69 -14.81 -9.18
N THR A 167 -25.73 -15.06 -9.95
CA THR A 167 -27.08 -14.73 -9.51
C THR A 167 -27.58 -15.72 -8.45
N VAL A 168 -28.60 -15.33 -7.68
CA VAL A 168 -29.23 -16.22 -6.69
C VAL A 168 -29.79 -17.48 -7.31
N GLN A 169 -30.31 -17.39 -8.56
CA GLN A 169 -30.82 -18.54 -9.30
C GLN A 169 -29.69 -19.50 -9.67
N GLU A 170 -28.59 -18.99 -10.21
CA GLU A 170 -27.41 -19.79 -10.55
C GLU A 170 -26.79 -20.47 -9.32
N LEU A 171 -26.71 -19.75 -8.19
CA LEU A 171 -26.27 -20.32 -6.92
C LEU A 171 -27.18 -21.47 -6.46
N ALA A 172 -28.51 -21.29 -6.57
CA ALA A 172 -29.47 -22.31 -6.17
C ALA A 172 -29.38 -23.59 -7.05
N GLU A 173 -29.10 -23.45 -8.33
CA GLU A 173 -28.86 -24.57 -9.24
C GLU A 173 -27.57 -25.32 -8.92
N ARG A 174 -26.48 -24.60 -8.67
CA ARG A 174 -25.19 -25.18 -8.30
C ARG A 174 -25.21 -25.85 -6.93
N LEU A 175 -25.94 -25.30 -5.96
CA LEU A 175 -26.15 -25.95 -4.67
C LEU A 175 -26.91 -27.26 -4.80
N LYS A 176 -27.92 -27.32 -5.68
CA LYS A 176 -28.66 -28.58 -5.97
C LYS A 176 -27.77 -29.62 -6.69
N ALA A 177 -26.88 -29.16 -7.55
CA ALA A 177 -25.91 -30.03 -8.23
C ALA A 177 -24.78 -30.51 -7.31
N GLY A 178 -24.57 -29.85 -6.16
CA GLY A 178 -23.53 -30.20 -5.19
C GLY A 178 -22.11 -29.79 -5.63
N ASP A 179 -21.99 -28.86 -6.57
CA ASP A 179 -20.71 -28.39 -7.13
C ASP A 179 -20.17 -27.12 -6.46
N VAL A 180 -20.88 -26.57 -5.47
CA VAL A 180 -20.46 -25.41 -4.67
C VAL A 180 -20.75 -25.61 -3.18
N THR A 181 -19.93 -24.98 -2.34
CA THR A 181 -20.16 -24.88 -0.90
C THR A 181 -20.49 -23.42 -0.57
N LEU A 182 -21.63 -23.21 0.11
CA LEU A 182 -22.00 -21.89 0.60
C LEU A 182 -21.35 -21.66 1.97
N VAL A 183 -20.54 -20.59 2.08
CA VAL A 183 -19.97 -20.13 3.36
C VAL A 183 -20.47 -18.73 3.63
N ASP A 184 -21.15 -18.53 4.75
CA ASP A 184 -21.54 -17.20 5.23
C ASP A 184 -20.44 -16.66 6.14
N VAL A 185 -19.84 -15.56 5.72
CA VAL A 185 -18.72 -14.89 6.44
C VAL A 185 -19.17 -13.62 7.17
N ARG A 186 -20.49 -13.34 7.21
CA ARG A 186 -21.03 -12.21 7.96
C ARG A 186 -20.95 -12.53 9.46
N ALA A 187 -20.55 -11.52 10.24
CA ALA A 187 -20.65 -11.60 11.69
C ALA A 187 -22.14 -11.56 12.11
N ASP A 188 -22.48 -12.33 13.14
CA ASP A 188 -23.81 -12.34 13.76
C ASP A 188 -24.10 -11.01 14.50
#